data_23e7e6438c019d097fc215d1e8b09655
#
_entry.id   23e7e6438c019d097fc215d1e8b09655
#
_cell.length_a   1.000
_cell.length_b   1.000
_cell.length_c   1.000
_cell.angle_alpha   90.00
_cell.angle_beta   90.00
_cell.angle_gamma   90.00
#
_symmetry.space_group_name_H-M   'P 1'
#
loop_
_entity.id
_entity.type
_entity.pdbx_description
1 polymer ?
#
loop_
_entity_poly.entity_id
_entity_poly.type
_entity_poly.pdbx_seq_one_letter_code
_entity_poly.pdbx_strand_id
1 'polypeptide(L)'
;MITECKNLKDMKTTIKRTMHYGLVCLLLCLLAGCKKAPMNSNIEGFWQLLEFTTEADGETHPCNRIYYSIQLWVAEVSERGGDLGAGSFRGRYRYDEETNTVTLKEMSTYATPENSRPATREELHPFGLDSTDTTFDVIKADGKSLILKSNYATLTLKRF
;
A
#
# COMPACT_ATOMS: atom_id res chain seq x y z
N MET A 1 -30.50 -52.43 -35.94
CA MET A 1 -29.03 -52.32 -35.88
C MET A 1 -28.47 -50.99 -36.41
N ILE A 2 -29.13 -50.30 -37.36
CA ILE A 2 -28.63 -49.02 -37.90
C ILE A 2 -28.98 -47.79 -37.03
N THR A 3 -30.06 -47.86 -36.25
CA THR A 3 -30.57 -46.77 -35.41
C THR A 3 -29.74 -46.53 -34.14
N GLU A 4 -29.16 -47.57 -33.54
CA GLU A 4 -28.33 -47.48 -32.35
C GLU A 4 -26.98 -46.82 -32.61
N CYS A 5 -26.36 -47.07 -33.79
CA CYS A 5 -25.09 -46.44 -34.14
C CYS A 5 -25.16 -44.91 -34.36
N LYS A 6 -26.34 -44.43 -34.81
CA LYS A 6 -26.55 -42.98 -35.02
C LYS A 6 -26.68 -42.25 -33.69
N ASN A 7 -27.37 -42.85 -32.73
CA ASN A 7 -27.57 -42.27 -31.40
C ASN A 7 -26.25 -42.17 -30.61
N LEU A 8 -25.34 -43.13 -30.77
CA LEU A 8 -24.04 -43.12 -30.09
C LEU A 8 -23.07 -42.05 -30.63
N LYS A 9 -23.15 -41.76 -31.96
CA LYS A 9 -22.34 -40.68 -32.56
C LYS A 9 -22.81 -39.30 -32.13
N ASP A 10 -24.13 -39.08 -32.11
CA ASP A 10 -24.72 -37.80 -31.68
C ASP A 10 -24.45 -37.53 -30.20
N MET A 11 -24.50 -38.57 -29.34
CA MET A 11 -24.18 -38.47 -27.94
C MET A 11 -22.69 -38.09 -27.70
N LYS A 12 -21.75 -38.70 -28.45
CA LYS A 12 -20.32 -38.37 -28.38
C LYS A 12 -20.03 -36.95 -28.85
N THR A 13 -20.76 -36.46 -29.88
CA THR A 13 -20.59 -35.09 -30.38
C THR A 13 -21.12 -34.05 -29.39
N THR A 14 -22.25 -34.35 -28.73
CA THR A 14 -22.85 -33.51 -27.70
C THR A 14 -21.90 -33.40 -26.48
N ILE A 15 -21.36 -34.52 -26.00
CA ILE A 15 -20.42 -34.57 -24.89
C ILE A 15 -19.17 -33.75 -25.20
N LYS A 16 -18.60 -33.89 -26.41
CA LYS A 16 -17.43 -33.07 -26.82
C LYS A 16 -17.74 -31.57 -26.84
N ARG A 17 -18.92 -31.16 -27.33
CA ARG A 17 -19.35 -29.76 -27.34
C ARG A 17 -19.50 -29.21 -25.91
N THR A 18 -20.19 -29.96 -25.03
CA THR A 18 -20.39 -29.54 -23.63
C THR A 18 -19.06 -29.41 -22.89
N MET A 19 -18.12 -30.34 -23.13
CA MET A 19 -16.78 -30.28 -22.55
C MET A 19 -15.98 -29.08 -23.06
N HIS A 20 -16.14 -28.71 -24.35
CA HIS A 20 -15.49 -27.50 -24.92
C HIS A 20 -16.04 -26.21 -24.29
N TYR A 21 -17.37 -26.11 -24.14
CA TYR A 21 -17.99 -24.94 -23.49
C TYR A 21 -17.57 -24.84 -22.01
N GLY A 22 -17.52 -25.96 -21.28
CA GLY A 22 -17.04 -26.01 -19.91
C GLY A 22 -15.58 -25.55 -19.79
N LEU A 23 -14.70 -25.97 -20.70
CA LEU A 23 -13.32 -25.57 -20.73
C LEU A 23 -13.14 -24.06 -21.03
N VAL A 24 -13.94 -23.54 -21.99
CA VAL A 24 -13.94 -22.12 -22.36
C VAL A 24 -14.44 -21.26 -21.19
N CYS A 25 -15.52 -21.67 -20.52
CA CYS A 25 -16.01 -20.96 -19.32
C CYS A 25 -14.98 -20.97 -18.19
N LEU A 26 -14.31 -22.10 -17.95
CA LEU A 26 -13.25 -22.20 -16.95
C LEU A 26 -12.08 -21.28 -17.30
N LEU A 27 -11.68 -21.21 -18.57
CA LEU A 27 -10.62 -20.31 -19.04
C LEU A 27 -11.00 -18.83 -18.88
N LEU A 28 -12.26 -18.48 -19.18
CA LEU A 28 -12.77 -17.11 -18.99
C LEU A 28 -12.84 -16.72 -17.51
N CYS A 29 -13.18 -17.66 -16.61
CA CYS A 29 -13.13 -17.41 -15.16
C CYS A 29 -11.70 -17.19 -14.65
N LEU A 30 -10.71 -17.84 -15.25
CA LEU A 30 -9.28 -17.62 -14.91
C LEU A 30 -8.77 -16.27 -15.41
N LEU A 31 -9.33 -15.72 -16.49
CA LEU A 31 -9.01 -14.41 -17.02
C LEU A 31 -9.71 -13.25 -16.26
N ALA A 32 -10.78 -13.55 -15.51
CA ALA A 32 -11.43 -12.62 -14.58
C ALA A 32 -10.57 -12.42 -13.31
N GLY A 33 -9.25 -12.51 -13.46
CA GLY A 33 -8.27 -12.41 -12.40
C GLY A 33 -8.49 -11.17 -11.54
N CYS A 34 -8.28 -11.32 -10.26
CA CYS A 34 -8.33 -10.31 -9.22
C CYS A 34 -8.01 -8.92 -9.77
N LYS A 35 -8.95 -7.98 -9.66
CA LYS A 35 -8.63 -6.56 -9.81
C LYS A 35 -7.54 -6.27 -8.79
N LYS A 36 -6.30 -6.14 -9.26
CA LYS A 36 -5.20 -5.64 -8.44
C LYS A 36 -5.69 -4.35 -7.80
N ALA A 37 -5.57 -4.23 -6.47
CA ALA A 37 -5.80 -2.96 -5.81
C ALA A 37 -5.02 -1.87 -6.57
N PRO A 38 -5.59 -0.68 -6.78
CA PRO A 38 -4.91 0.38 -7.50
C PRO A 38 -3.60 0.68 -6.77
N MET A 39 -2.49 0.31 -7.38
CA MET A 39 -1.15 0.56 -6.85
C MET A 39 -0.63 1.82 -7.54
N ASN A 40 -0.47 2.89 -6.77
CA ASN A 40 0.26 4.05 -7.26
C ASN A 40 1.76 3.83 -7.06
N SER A 41 2.44 3.33 -8.10
CA SER A 41 3.86 3.02 -8.08
C SER A 41 4.77 4.24 -7.80
N ASN A 42 4.24 5.45 -7.91
CA ASN A 42 4.98 6.67 -7.60
C ASN A 42 4.95 7.02 -6.10
N ILE A 43 3.98 6.46 -5.36
CA ILE A 43 3.81 6.70 -3.92
C ILE A 43 4.12 5.43 -3.14
N GLU A 44 3.56 4.29 -3.57
CA GLU A 44 3.82 3.02 -2.91
C GLU A 44 5.26 2.57 -3.14
N GLY A 45 5.90 2.09 -2.08
CA GLY A 45 7.27 1.63 -2.12
C GLY A 45 7.97 1.72 -0.77
N PHE A 46 9.28 1.55 -0.82
CA PHE A 46 10.15 1.69 0.33
C PHE A 46 10.95 2.99 0.19
N TRP A 47 10.78 3.89 1.17
CA TRP A 47 11.28 5.25 1.13
C TRP A 47 12.18 5.53 2.33
N GLN A 48 13.29 6.19 2.11
CA GLN A 48 14.10 6.79 3.17
C GLN A 48 13.66 8.24 3.37
N LEU A 49 13.31 8.61 4.61
CA LEU A 49 13.13 10.01 4.98
C LEU A 49 14.50 10.64 5.10
N LEU A 50 14.76 11.66 4.28
CA LEU A 50 16.02 12.41 4.30
C LEU A 50 15.97 13.53 5.33
N GLU A 51 14.85 14.23 5.36
CA GLU A 51 14.59 15.36 6.26
C GLU A 51 13.08 15.62 6.33
N PHE A 52 12.67 16.32 7.36
CA PHE A 52 11.38 16.99 7.41
C PHE A 52 11.54 18.41 7.93
N THR A 53 10.70 19.32 7.43
CA THR A 53 10.64 20.71 7.85
C THR A 53 9.31 20.96 8.54
N THR A 54 9.34 21.40 9.79
CA THR A 54 8.15 21.76 10.56
C THR A 54 7.51 23.05 10.04
N GLU A 55 6.19 23.06 9.90
CA GLU A 55 5.45 24.21 9.34
C GLU A 55 5.35 25.39 10.36
N ALA A 56 5.45 25.09 11.66
CA ALA A 56 5.26 26.08 12.71
C ALA A 56 6.41 27.09 12.81
N ASP A 57 7.64 26.63 12.63
CA ASP A 57 8.86 27.41 12.82
C ASP A 57 9.82 27.37 11.61
N GLY A 58 9.53 26.49 10.63
CA GLY A 58 10.38 26.29 9.47
C GLY A 58 11.69 25.58 9.77
N GLU A 59 11.79 24.92 10.94
CA GLU A 59 13.00 24.19 11.31
C GLU A 59 13.10 22.91 10.49
N THR A 60 14.30 22.66 9.91
CA THR A 60 14.59 21.44 9.15
C THR A 60 15.34 20.45 10.02
N HIS A 61 14.78 19.25 10.13
CA HIS A 61 15.32 18.13 10.90
C HIS A 61 15.90 17.09 9.94
N PRO A 62 17.22 16.98 9.81
CA PRO A 62 17.83 15.95 8.99
C PRO A 62 17.59 14.57 9.62
N CYS A 63 17.25 13.59 8.79
CA CYS A 63 16.92 12.23 9.23
C CYS A 63 17.96 11.23 8.73
N ASN A 64 18.35 10.32 9.61
CA ASN A 64 19.20 9.20 9.26
C ASN A 64 18.53 7.89 9.68
N ARG A 65 18.48 6.93 8.73
CA ARG A 65 17.93 5.59 8.97
C ARG A 65 16.44 5.54 9.35
N ILE A 66 15.70 6.57 8.98
CA ILE A 66 14.23 6.61 9.09
C ILE A 66 13.63 6.21 7.75
N TYR A 67 12.66 5.30 7.80
CA TYR A 67 12.07 4.71 6.60
C TYR A 67 10.55 4.69 6.68
N TYR A 68 9.93 4.84 5.50
CA TYR A 68 8.51 4.67 5.23
C TYR A 68 8.33 3.51 4.27
N SER A 69 7.60 2.49 4.66
CA SER A 69 7.16 1.39 3.80
C SER A 69 5.68 1.56 3.53
N ILE A 70 5.33 1.86 2.29
CA ILE A 70 3.95 2.10 1.87
C ILE A 70 3.59 1.02 0.87
N GLN A 71 2.62 0.17 1.21
CA GLN A 71 2.21 -0.92 0.36
C GLN A 71 0.73 -1.27 0.56
N LEU A 72 -0.01 -1.35 -0.55
CA LEU A 72 -1.44 -1.68 -0.54
C LEU A 72 -2.24 -0.71 0.36
N TRP A 73 -2.64 -1.15 1.54
CA TRP A 73 -3.46 -0.39 2.48
C TRP A 73 -2.72 -0.08 3.79
N VAL A 74 -1.42 -0.35 3.82
CA VAL A 74 -0.60 -0.26 5.03
C VAL A 74 0.57 0.69 4.81
N ALA A 75 0.81 1.55 5.79
CA ALA A 75 2.06 2.28 5.93
C ALA A 75 2.75 1.86 7.23
N GLU A 76 4.05 1.65 7.15
CA GLU A 76 4.92 1.45 8.30
C GLU A 76 5.98 2.53 8.28
N VAL A 77 6.22 3.17 9.43
CA VAL A 77 7.35 4.07 9.66
C VAL A 77 8.27 3.40 10.67
N SER A 78 9.57 3.40 10.40
CA SER A 78 10.53 2.70 11.26
C SER A 78 11.91 3.33 11.22
N GLU A 79 12.59 3.28 12.36
CA GLU A 79 14.03 3.48 12.43
C GLU A 79 14.73 2.13 12.27
N ARG A 80 15.77 2.07 11.42
CA ARG A 80 16.51 0.83 11.17
C ARG A 80 17.98 0.97 11.52
N GLY A 81 18.32 0.49 12.70
CA GLY A 81 19.72 0.53 13.22
C GLY A 81 20.24 1.95 13.41
N GLY A 82 19.37 2.86 13.77
CA GLY A 82 19.69 4.23 14.17
C GLY A 82 19.92 4.35 15.68
N ASP A 83 20.25 5.56 16.10
CA ASP A 83 20.64 5.86 17.49
C ASP A 83 19.49 6.53 18.29
N LEU A 84 18.34 6.82 17.63
CA LEU A 84 17.21 7.50 18.26
C LEU A 84 16.36 6.58 19.13
N GLY A 85 16.37 5.26 18.83
CA GLY A 85 15.49 4.31 19.50
C GLY A 85 14.02 4.54 19.20
N ALA A 86 13.71 5.16 18.04
CA ALA A 86 12.37 5.61 17.70
C ALA A 86 11.38 4.45 17.43
N GLY A 87 11.88 3.23 17.21
CA GLY A 87 11.03 2.05 17.05
C GLY A 87 10.37 1.93 15.69
N SER A 88 9.20 1.28 15.66
CA SER A 88 8.41 1.04 14.45
C SER A 88 6.93 1.18 14.73
N PHE A 89 6.21 1.84 13.82
CA PHE A 89 4.77 2.07 13.92
C PHE A 89 4.12 1.71 12.59
N ARG A 90 2.91 1.15 12.67
CA ARG A 90 2.13 0.75 11.52
C ARG A 90 0.73 1.33 11.59
N GLY A 91 0.20 1.74 10.44
CA GLY A 91 -1.15 2.24 10.32
C GLY A 91 -1.75 1.93 8.96
N ARG A 92 -2.97 2.40 8.74
CA ARG A 92 -3.63 2.30 7.45
C ARG A 92 -3.16 3.42 6.54
N TYR A 93 -3.00 3.09 5.26
CA TYR A 93 -2.65 3.99 4.17
C TYR A 93 -3.78 4.08 3.17
N ARG A 94 -4.03 5.30 2.68
CA ARG A 94 -4.90 5.55 1.53
C ARG A 94 -4.33 6.69 0.70
N TYR A 95 -4.36 6.52 -0.61
CA TYR A 95 -4.15 7.60 -1.58
C TYR A 95 -5.46 7.94 -2.26
N ASP A 96 -5.76 9.22 -2.37
CA ASP A 96 -6.91 9.77 -3.08
C ASP A 96 -6.41 10.54 -4.29
N GLU A 97 -6.74 10.03 -5.50
CA GLU A 97 -6.32 10.64 -6.77
C GLU A 97 -7.03 11.96 -7.06
N GLU A 98 -8.29 12.12 -6.63
CA GLU A 98 -9.08 13.32 -6.92
C GLU A 98 -8.53 14.53 -6.16
N THR A 99 -8.14 14.32 -4.92
CA THR A 99 -7.58 15.36 -4.05
C THR A 99 -6.06 15.39 -4.06
N ASN A 100 -5.41 14.40 -4.68
CA ASN A 100 -3.96 14.19 -4.67
C ASN A 100 -3.39 14.15 -3.24
N THR A 101 -4.06 13.43 -2.34
CA THR A 101 -3.70 13.35 -0.93
C THR A 101 -3.35 11.92 -0.49
N VAL A 102 -2.40 11.83 0.42
CA VAL A 102 -2.06 10.61 1.16
C VAL A 102 -2.57 10.75 2.59
N THR A 103 -3.30 9.74 3.07
CA THR A 103 -3.76 9.69 4.45
C THR A 103 -3.16 8.48 5.15
N LEU A 104 -2.54 8.71 6.31
CA LEU A 104 -2.14 7.69 7.28
C LEU A 104 -3.12 7.74 8.43
N LYS A 105 -3.60 6.57 8.90
CA LYS A 105 -4.55 6.47 10.01
C LYS A 105 -4.17 5.37 10.98
N GLU A 106 -4.54 5.59 12.24
CA GLU A 106 -4.44 4.58 13.29
C GLU A 106 -3.01 4.09 13.50
N MET A 107 -2.03 5.02 13.43
CA MET A 107 -0.63 4.66 13.67
C MET A 107 -0.49 4.08 15.08
N SER A 108 0.02 2.87 15.15
CA SER A 108 0.16 2.08 16.39
C SER A 108 1.51 1.38 16.45
N THR A 109 1.92 1.01 17.66
CA THR A 109 3.14 0.23 17.86
C THR A 109 3.04 -1.10 17.12
N TYR A 110 4.14 -1.48 16.46
CA TYR A 110 4.23 -2.80 15.83
C TYR A 110 4.56 -3.85 16.91
N ALA A 111 3.50 -4.43 17.44
CA ALA A 111 3.57 -5.47 18.47
C ALA A 111 2.60 -6.61 18.12
N THR A 112 2.50 -7.62 18.96
CA THR A 112 1.45 -8.62 18.83
C THR A 112 0.07 -7.95 18.97
N PRO A 113 -1.01 -8.52 18.41
CA PRO A 113 -2.35 -7.95 18.52
C PRO A 113 -2.76 -7.60 19.97
N GLU A 114 -2.30 -8.39 20.95
CA GLU A 114 -2.61 -8.18 22.35
C GLU A 114 -1.85 -7.00 22.99
N ASN A 115 -0.71 -6.61 22.41
CA ASN A 115 0.17 -5.57 22.94
C ASN A 115 0.24 -4.32 22.06
N SER A 116 -0.52 -4.27 20.97
CA SER A 116 -0.60 -3.09 20.12
C SER A 116 -1.35 -1.98 20.82
N ARG A 117 -0.79 -0.77 20.78
CA ARG A 117 -1.43 0.45 21.28
C ARG A 117 -1.26 1.59 20.29
N PRO A 118 -2.12 2.60 20.31
CA PRO A 118 -1.88 3.82 19.54
C PRO A 118 -0.51 4.42 19.85
N ALA A 119 0.18 4.92 18.84
CA ALA A 119 1.41 5.67 19.02
C ALA A 119 1.12 7.00 19.71
N THR A 120 2.05 7.48 20.52
CA THR A 120 1.97 8.83 21.08
C THR A 120 2.52 9.85 20.08
N ARG A 121 2.21 11.12 20.31
CA ARG A 121 2.73 12.22 19.49
C ARG A 121 4.27 12.24 19.53
N GLU A 122 4.85 12.10 20.70
CA GLU A 122 6.30 12.16 20.93
C GLU A 122 7.02 11.02 20.22
N GLU A 123 6.40 9.83 20.17
CA GLU A 123 6.93 8.68 19.45
C GLU A 123 6.90 8.87 17.93
N LEU A 124 5.98 9.68 17.42
CA LEU A 124 5.80 9.94 15.99
C LEU A 124 6.63 11.13 15.48
N HIS A 125 7.05 12.05 16.36
CA HIS A 125 7.84 13.24 15.98
C HIS A 125 9.11 12.91 15.18
N PRO A 126 9.92 11.89 15.51
CA PRO A 126 11.10 11.54 14.73
C PRO A 126 10.83 11.17 13.28
N PHE A 127 9.57 10.85 12.97
CA PHE A 127 9.10 10.50 11.64
C PHE A 127 8.47 11.69 10.89
N GLY A 128 8.45 12.88 11.48
CA GLY A 128 7.75 14.04 10.92
C GLY A 128 6.24 13.95 11.00
N LEU A 129 5.72 13.19 11.97
CA LEU A 129 4.29 13.03 12.26
C LEU A 129 3.99 13.59 13.66
N ASP A 130 2.83 14.22 13.84
CA ASP A 130 2.38 14.73 15.14
C ASP A 130 1.07 14.10 15.63
N SER A 131 0.52 13.18 14.85
CA SER A 131 -0.75 12.50 15.14
C SER A 131 -0.76 11.08 14.57
N THR A 132 -1.56 10.20 15.18
CA THR A 132 -1.86 8.88 14.63
C THR A 132 -2.62 8.93 13.31
N ASP A 133 -3.30 10.06 13.06
CA ASP A 133 -4.07 10.32 11.85
C ASP A 133 -3.51 11.58 11.17
N THR A 134 -2.86 11.42 10.03
CA THR A 134 -2.24 12.50 9.29
C THR A 134 -2.62 12.45 7.83
N THR A 135 -3.04 13.59 7.27
CA THR A 135 -3.28 13.74 5.83
C THR A 135 -2.20 14.64 5.25
N PHE A 136 -1.67 14.24 4.11
CA PHE A 136 -0.64 14.95 3.37
C PHE A 136 -1.13 15.32 1.98
N ASP A 137 -0.85 16.53 1.53
CA ASP A 137 -0.83 16.88 0.12
C ASP A 137 0.41 16.27 -0.54
N VAL A 138 0.24 15.66 -1.70
CA VAL A 138 1.35 15.12 -2.49
C VAL A 138 1.92 16.24 -3.35
N ILE A 139 3.04 16.82 -2.91
CA ILE A 139 3.72 17.91 -3.63
C ILE A 139 4.52 17.36 -4.80
N LYS A 140 5.13 16.17 -4.62
CA LYS A 140 5.91 15.49 -5.65
C LYS A 140 5.84 13.99 -5.46
N ALA A 141 5.65 13.25 -6.57
CA ALA A 141 5.70 11.80 -6.60
C ALA A 141 6.16 11.35 -8.00
N ASP A 142 7.46 11.16 -8.20
CA ASP A 142 8.05 10.78 -9.49
C ASP A 142 8.63 9.35 -9.50
N GLY A 143 8.35 8.58 -8.46
CA GLY A 143 8.86 7.22 -8.28
C GLY A 143 10.31 7.14 -7.77
N LYS A 144 11.04 8.26 -7.71
CA LYS A 144 12.39 8.37 -7.13
C LYS A 144 12.41 9.28 -5.92
N SER A 145 11.60 10.32 -5.95
CA SER A 145 11.42 11.29 -4.88
C SER A 145 9.95 11.39 -4.53
N LEU A 146 9.65 11.53 -3.26
CA LEU A 146 8.31 11.74 -2.73
C LEU A 146 8.38 12.90 -1.73
N ILE A 147 7.58 13.95 -1.98
CA ILE A 147 7.46 15.10 -1.07
C ILE A 147 6.01 15.16 -0.63
N LEU A 148 5.80 15.04 0.67
CA LEU A 148 4.49 15.04 1.32
C LEU A 148 4.41 16.20 2.29
N LYS A 149 3.33 16.99 2.22
CA LYS A 149 3.10 18.13 3.08
C LYS A 149 1.84 17.95 3.92
N SER A 150 1.98 18.06 5.23
CA SER A 150 0.86 18.10 6.19
C SER A 150 0.79 19.46 6.86
N ASN A 151 -0.17 19.65 7.77
CA ASN A 151 -0.24 20.84 8.60
C ASN A 151 0.92 20.92 9.63
N TYR A 152 1.58 19.80 9.90
CA TYR A 152 2.68 19.72 10.85
C TYR A 152 4.04 19.89 10.18
N ALA A 153 4.28 19.13 9.10
CA ALA A 153 5.59 19.11 8.46
C ALA A 153 5.53 18.78 6.97
N THR A 154 6.55 19.22 6.26
CA THR A 154 6.87 18.79 4.89
C THR A 154 7.96 17.74 4.94
N LEU A 155 7.68 16.54 4.41
CA LEU A 155 8.59 15.40 4.38
C LEU A 155 9.29 15.31 3.02
N THR A 156 10.61 15.14 3.02
CA THR A 156 11.41 14.85 1.82
C THR A 156 11.91 13.41 1.87
N LEU A 157 11.36 12.57 0.97
CA LEU A 157 11.69 11.15 0.91
C LEU A 157 12.34 10.77 -0.42
N LYS A 158 13.26 9.84 -0.35
CA LYS A 158 13.95 9.24 -1.50
C LYS A 158 13.65 7.75 -1.54
N ARG A 159 13.42 7.23 -2.72
CA ARG A 159 13.26 5.78 -2.89
C ARG A 159 14.55 5.05 -2.49
N PHE A 160 14.36 4.03 -1.68
CA PHE A 160 15.47 3.20 -1.19
C PHE A 160 15.64 1.95 -2.05
#